data_be8c7af7cae652ae260c08b689201d8a
#
_entry.id   be8c7af7cae652ae260c08b689201d8a
#
_cell.length_a   1.000
_cell.length_b   1.000
_cell.length_c   1.000
_cell.angle_alpha   90.00
_cell.angle_beta   90.00
_cell.angle_gamma   90.00
#
_symmetry.space_group_name_H-M   'P 1'
#
loop_
_entity.id
_entity.type
_entity.pdbx_description
1 polymer ?
#
loop_
_entity_poly.entity_id
_entity_poly.type
_entity_poly.pdbx_seq_one_letter_code
_entity_poly.pdbx_strand_id
1 'polypeptide(L)'
;MIASARLERPSANALHRSQDLSSTPEAAFKLICEVEKWPVWLSFLKSARRVDGALLGIGSEVAVRSAIPGDPEELYEVDRYLAGHIVSFVGVYSVRRRIDFRIERHTERSKLVVRLDYPAYGGVIGALYDRLTARRRLDTALEVSLTHFKGLVEFKDVAPDSVLADF
;
A
#
# COMPACT_ATOMS: atom_id res chain seq x y z
N MET A 1 -2.37 -29.54 -14.12
CA MET A 1 -2.32 -29.14 -12.71
C MET A 1 -3.10 -27.84 -12.56
N ILE A 2 -4.27 -27.92 -11.97
CA ILE A 2 -5.16 -26.78 -11.79
C ILE A 2 -4.68 -26.07 -10.53
N ALA A 3 -4.10 -24.87 -10.69
CA ALA A 3 -3.81 -24.00 -9.56
C ALA A 3 -5.14 -23.69 -8.85
N SER A 4 -5.31 -24.24 -7.65
CA SER A 4 -6.44 -23.95 -6.79
C SER A 4 -6.50 -22.43 -6.57
N ALA A 5 -7.47 -21.79 -7.20
CA ALA A 5 -7.90 -20.46 -6.81
C ALA A 5 -8.34 -20.56 -5.35
N ARG A 6 -7.45 -20.16 -4.44
CA ARG A 6 -7.76 -20.07 -3.03
C ARG A 6 -8.84 -19.00 -2.91
N LEU A 7 -10.09 -19.42 -2.76
CA LEU A 7 -11.22 -18.57 -2.48
C LEU A 7 -10.85 -17.65 -1.30
N GLU A 8 -10.61 -16.38 -1.62
CA GLU A 8 -10.32 -15.35 -0.64
C GLU A 8 -11.54 -15.22 0.27
N ARG A 9 -11.47 -15.79 1.47
CA ARG A 9 -12.46 -15.48 2.50
C ARG A 9 -12.25 -14.01 2.85
N PRO A 10 -13.31 -13.17 2.75
CA PRO A 10 -13.18 -11.78 3.14
C PRO A 10 -12.67 -11.72 4.59
N SER A 11 -11.58 -11.00 4.82
CA SER A 11 -11.09 -10.74 6.17
C SER A 11 -12.16 -9.97 6.92
N ALA A 12 -12.45 -10.37 8.16
CA ALA A 12 -13.45 -9.71 9.00
C ALA A 12 -13.09 -8.23 9.28
N ASN A 13 -11.81 -7.86 9.10
CA ASN A 13 -11.29 -6.54 9.31
C ASN A 13 -10.55 -6.06 8.06
N ALA A 14 -11.28 -5.49 7.13
CA ALA A 14 -10.74 -4.84 5.94
C ALA A 14 -11.05 -3.35 5.97
N LEU A 15 -10.06 -2.52 5.64
CA LEU A 15 -10.23 -1.11 5.32
C LEU A 15 -10.10 -0.91 3.81
N HIS A 16 -11.01 -0.14 3.25
CA HIS A 16 -10.98 0.26 1.85
C HIS A 16 -11.00 1.78 1.76
N ARG A 17 -10.06 2.34 1.02
CA ARG A 17 -10.02 3.76 0.70
C ARG A 17 -9.62 3.96 -0.75
N SER A 18 -10.08 5.05 -1.33
CA SER A 18 -9.68 5.43 -2.67
C SER A 18 -9.40 6.93 -2.76
N GLN A 19 -8.53 7.30 -3.71
CA GLN A 19 -8.13 8.66 -3.99
C GLN A 19 -8.08 8.90 -5.49
N ASP A 20 -8.82 9.90 -5.97
CA ASP A 20 -8.72 10.34 -7.36
C ASP A 20 -7.43 11.15 -7.55
N LEU A 21 -6.73 10.85 -8.64
CA LEU A 21 -5.42 11.42 -8.99
C LEU A 21 -5.52 12.11 -10.35
N SER A 22 -4.90 13.27 -10.48
CA SER A 22 -4.72 13.95 -11.77
C SER A 22 -3.53 13.41 -12.56
N SER A 23 -2.79 12.45 -12.00
CA SER A 23 -1.63 11.80 -12.62
C SER A 23 -2.02 10.62 -13.50
N THR A 24 -1.08 10.21 -14.36
CA THR A 24 -1.22 8.99 -15.16
C THR A 24 -1.18 7.73 -14.27
N PRO A 25 -1.84 6.64 -14.70
CA PRO A 25 -1.75 5.36 -14.00
C PRO A 25 -0.31 4.85 -13.84
N GLU A 26 0.53 5.09 -14.83
CA GLU A 26 1.93 4.66 -14.87
C GLU A 26 2.75 5.38 -13.80
N ALA A 27 2.58 6.70 -13.65
CA ALA A 27 3.26 7.50 -12.62
C ALA A 27 2.81 7.07 -11.21
N ALA A 28 1.52 6.88 -11.01
CA ALA A 28 0.98 6.40 -9.75
C ALA A 28 1.49 4.99 -9.39
N PHE A 29 1.47 4.06 -10.33
CA PHE A 29 1.95 2.69 -10.11
C PHE A 29 3.46 2.64 -9.82
N LYS A 30 4.24 3.46 -10.52
CA LYS A 30 5.68 3.59 -10.26
C LYS A 30 5.95 4.01 -8.82
N LEU A 31 5.24 5.00 -8.29
CA LEU A 31 5.41 5.47 -6.91
C LEU A 31 5.05 4.38 -5.89
N ILE A 32 4.03 3.55 -6.16
CA ILE A 32 3.68 2.40 -5.33
C ILE A 32 4.82 1.38 -5.30
N CYS A 33 5.46 1.10 -6.45
CA CYS A 33 6.55 0.13 -6.56
C CYS A 33 7.87 0.62 -5.96
N GLU A 34 8.02 1.92 -5.68
CA GLU A 34 9.16 2.49 -4.96
C GLU A 34 9.01 2.27 -3.45
N VAL A 35 9.16 1.03 -3.01
CA VAL A 35 8.91 0.57 -1.62
C VAL A 35 9.64 1.41 -0.58
N GLU A 36 10.87 1.79 -0.85
CA GLU A 36 11.70 2.58 0.06
C GLU A 36 11.13 3.99 0.31
N LYS A 37 10.21 4.45 -0.55
CA LYS A 37 9.50 5.73 -0.40
C LYS A 37 8.18 5.61 0.37
N TRP A 38 7.74 4.41 0.70
CA TRP A 38 6.49 4.22 1.43
C TRP A 38 6.39 5.04 2.72
N PRO A 39 7.44 5.15 3.56
CA PRO A 39 7.36 5.97 4.77
C PRO A 39 7.12 7.46 4.52
N VAL A 40 7.36 7.95 3.31
CA VAL A 40 7.12 9.36 2.95
C VAL A 40 5.63 9.65 2.83
N TRP A 41 4.82 8.65 2.40
CA TRP A 41 3.39 8.84 2.20
C TRP A 41 2.50 7.90 3.02
N LEU A 42 2.95 6.70 3.39
CA LEU A 42 2.26 5.82 4.33
C LEU A 42 2.60 6.24 5.77
N SER A 43 1.77 7.10 6.35
CA SER A 43 2.04 7.73 7.65
C SER A 43 2.14 6.75 8.82
N PHE A 44 1.66 5.52 8.67
CA PHE A 44 1.75 4.46 9.68
C PHE A 44 3.02 3.60 9.58
N LEU A 45 3.92 3.88 8.62
CA LEU A 45 5.19 3.19 8.47
C LEU A 45 6.37 4.07 8.87
N LYS A 46 7.31 3.46 9.61
CA LYS A 46 8.60 4.06 9.95
C LYS A 46 9.67 3.76 8.90
N SER A 47 9.66 2.54 8.35
CA SER A 47 10.59 2.13 7.30
C SER A 47 9.97 1.05 6.41
N ALA A 48 10.43 1.02 5.15
CA ALA A 48 10.11 -0.03 4.20
C ALA A 48 11.31 -0.24 3.28
N ARG A 49 11.62 -1.49 2.93
CA ARG A 49 12.72 -1.84 2.04
C ARG A 49 12.45 -3.15 1.32
N ARG A 50 12.94 -3.27 0.11
CA ARG A 50 13.02 -4.57 -0.58
C ARG A 50 14.15 -5.40 0.02
N VAL A 51 13.89 -6.70 0.23
CA VAL A 51 14.87 -7.58 0.88
C VAL A 51 16.02 -7.92 -0.06
N ASP A 52 15.71 -8.22 -1.31
CA ASP A 52 16.67 -8.64 -2.34
C ASP A 52 17.20 -7.50 -3.21
N GLY A 53 16.65 -6.30 -3.10
CA GLY A 53 17.04 -5.13 -3.90
C GLY A 53 16.68 -5.22 -5.40
N ALA A 54 16.03 -6.30 -5.83
CA ALA A 54 15.61 -6.51 -7.21
C ALA A 54 14.37 -5.67 -7.57
N LEU A 55 14.02 -5.63 -8.85
CA LEU A 55 12.76 -5.04 -9.30
C LEU A 55 11.58 -5.80 -8.67
N LEU A 56 10.58 -5.05 -8.25
CA LEU A 56 9.40 -5.61 -7.61
C LEU A 56 8.61 -6.49 -8.60
N GLY A 57 8.27 -7.69 -8.18
CA GLY A 57 7.51 -8.66 -8.93
C GLY A 57 6.96 -9.75 -8.02
N ILE A 58 6.23 -10.72 -8.57
CA ILE A 58 5.70 -11.85 -7.80
C ILE A 58 6.86 -12.58 -7.09
N GLY A 59 6.68 -12.86 -5.79
CA GLY A 59 7.68 -13.50 -4.94
C GLY A 59 8.71 -12.53 -4.34
N SER A 60 8.71 -11.24 -4.72
CA SER A 60 9.57 -10.25 -4.07
C SER A 60 9.16 -10.06 -2.61
N GLU A 61 10.16 -9.97 -1.74
CA GLU A 61 9.94 -9.74 -0.31
C GLU A 61 10.22 -8.29 0.07
N VAL A 62 9.37 -7.77 0.95
CA VAL A 62 9.45 -6.41 1.48
C VAL A 62 9.40 -6.46 3.00
N ALA A 63 10.39 -5.85 3.64
CA ALA A 63 10.41 -5.68 5.08
C ALA A 63 9.88 -4.30 5.45
N VAL A 64 8.89 -4.25 6.34
CA VAL A 64 8.28 -3.02 6.80
C VAL A 64 8.29 -2.93 8.31
N ARG A 65 8.41 -1.72 8.83
CA ARG A 65 8.29 -1.43 10.25
C ARG A 65 7.22 -0.38 10.48
N SER A 66 6.31 -0.68 11.39
CA SER A 66 5.29 0.26 11.85
C SER A 66 5.90 1.50 12.51
N ALA A 67 5.18 2.62 12.46
CA ALA A 67 5.53 3.82 13.22
C ALA A 67 5.26 3.68 14.73
N ILE A 68 4.59 2.60 15.16
CA ILE A 68 4.33 2.33 16.59
C ILE A 68 5.64 1.86 17.25
N PRO A 69 6.11 2.54 18.31
CA PRO A 69 7.32 2.13 19.02
C PRO A 69 7.20 0.71 19.58
N GLY A 70 8.23 -0.10 19.37
CA GLY A 70 8.28 -1.48 19.88
C GLY A 70 7.68 -2.54 18.94
N ASP A 71 6.99 -2.14 17.87
CA ASP A 71 6.52 -3.09 16.86
C ASP A 71 7.71 -3.74 16.14
N PRO A 72 7.66 -5.07 15.91
CA PRO A 72 8.71 -5.77 15.17
C PRO A 72 8.68 -5.38 13.69
N GLU A 73 9.80 -5.62 13.00
CA GLU A 73 9.82 -5.61 11.56
C GLU A 73 8.99 -6.77 11.02
N GLU A 74 8.12 -6.50 10.06
CA GLU A 74 7.26 -7.47 9.42
C GLU A 74 7.70 -7.72 7.99
N LEU A 75 7.58 -8.97 7.54
CA LEU A 75 7.92 -9.39 6.19
C LEU A 75 6.65 -9.66 5.38
N TYR A 76 6.60 -9.07 4.20
CA TYR A 76 5.54 -9.28 3.21
C TYR A 76 6.12 -9.81 1.91
N GLU A 77 5.35 -10.63 1.22
CA GLU A 77 5.67 -11.15 -0.11
C GLU A 77 4.65 -10.64 -1.12
N VAL A 78 5.11 -10.31 -2.32
CA VAL A 78 4.23 -9.97 -3.44
C VAL A 78 3.59 -11.23 -3.98
N ASP A 79 2.29 -11.40 -3.78
CA ASP A 79 1.52 -12.56 -4.27
C ASP A 79 0.69 -12.26 -5.53
N ARG A 80 0.51 -10.98 -5.87
CA ARG A 80 -0.14 -10.54 -7.10
C ARG A 80 0.57 -9.32 -7.68
N TYR A 81 0.87 -9.37 -8.96
CA TYR A 81 1.48 -8.26 -9.68
C TYR A 81 0.98 -8.21 -11.12
N LEU A 82 0.36 -7.09 -11.49
CA LEU A 82 0.01 -6.74 -12.86
C LEU A 82 0.44 -5.31 -13.11
N ALA A 83 1.49 -5.14 -13.90
CA ALA A 83 2.14 -3.85 -14.12
C ALA A 83 1.14 -2.75 -14.52
N GLY A 84 1.21 -1.61 -13.86
CA GLY A 84 0.31 -0.47 -14.08
C GLY A 84 -1.08 -0.61 -13.48
N HIS A 85 -1.44 -1.74 -12.87
CA HIS A 85 -2.81 -1.99 -12.40
C HIS A 85 -2.92 -2.43 -10.95
N ILE A 86 -2.19 -3.45 -10.54
CA ILE A 86 -2.32 -4.02 -9.19
C ILE A 86 -1.00 -4.57 -8.69
N VAL A 87 -0.72 -4.33 -7.43
CA VAL A 87 0.27 -5.07 -6.65
C VAL A 87 -0.30 -5.37 -5.27
N SER A 88 -0.17 -6.62 -4.84
CA SER A 88 -0.67 -7.10 -3.56
C SER A 88 0.46 -7.72 -2.76
N PHE A 89 0.48 -7.42 -1.48
CA PHE A 89 1.45 -7.89 -0.51
C PHE A 89 0.75 -8.68 0.56
N VAL A 90 1.22 -9.88 0.85
CA VAL A 90 0.70 -10.75 1.91
C VAL A 90 1.77 -10.97 2.97
N GLY A 91 1.38 -10.93 4.25
CA GLY A 91 2.30 -11.18 5.35
C GLY A 91 2.85 -12.61 5.31
N VAL A 92 4.18 -12.75 5.32
CA VAL A 92 4.85 -14.06 5.25
C VAL A 92 4.50 -14.93 6.45
N TYR A 93 4.42 -14.33 7.64
CA TYR A 93 4.07 -15.03 8.88
C TYR A 93 2.59 -14.93 9.25
N SER A 94 1.79 -14.17 8.49
CA SER A 94 0.37 -14.00 8.73
C SER A 94 -0.37 -13.68 7.43
N VAL A 95 -0.96 -14.69 6.82
CA VAL A 95 -1.80 -14.56 5.61
C VAL A 95 -3.05 -13.68 5.82
N ARG A 96 -3.35 -13.31 7.07
CA ARG A 96 -4.43 -12.38 7.41
C ARG A 96 -4.03 -10.91 7.26
N ARG A 97 -2.74 -10.64 7.06
CA ARG A 97 -2.23 -9.30 6.78
C ARG A 97 -2.00 -9.17 5.28
N ARG A 98 -2.72 -8.28 4.66
CA ARG A 98 -2.64 -8.03 3.23
C ARG A 98 -2.74 -6.54 2.96
N ILE A 99 -1.98 -6.09 1.99
CA ILE A 99 -2.05 -4.73 1.46
C ILE A 99 -2.22 -4.85 -0.05
N ASP A 100 -3.34 -4.39 -0.58
CA ASP A 100 -3.61 -4.35 -2.00
C ASP A 100 -3.61 -2.90 -2.48
N PHE A 101 -2.83 -2.62 -3.51
CA PHE A 101 -2.85 -1.36 -4.25
C PHE A 101 -3.36 -1.63 -5.65
N ARG A 102 -4.43 -0.94 -6.05
CA ARG A 102 -5.00 -1.01 -7.39
C ARG A 102 -5.05 0.38 -7.99
N ILE A 103 -4.60 0.50 -9.24
CA ILE A 103 -4.75 1.69 -10.04
C ILE A 103 -5.86 1.46 -11.07
N GLU A 104 -6.90 2.27 -10.99
CA GLU A 104 -7.99 2.30 -11.98
C GLU A 104 -7.73 3.45 -12.95
N ARG A 105 -7.85 3.17 -14.25
CA ARG A 105 -7.64 4.15 -15.31
C ARG A 105 -8.96 4.87 -15.64
N HIS A 106 -8.92 6.19 -15.67
CA HIS A 106 -10.02 7.04 -16.09
C HIS A 106 -9.52 8.07 -17.12
N THR A 107 -9.59 7.75 -18.41
CA THR A 107 -9.13 8.61 -19.52
C THR A 107 -7.69 9.13 -19.28
N GLU A 108 -7.52 10.39 -18.85
CA GLU A 108 -6.21 11.00 -18.54
C GLU A 108 -5.92 11.07 -17.03
N ARG A 109 -6.77 10.50 -16.22
CA ARG A 109 -6.66 10.48 -14.75
C ARG A 109 -6.56 9.05 -14.27
N SER A 110 -6.24 8.91 -13.01
CA SER A 110 -6.23 7.62 -12.36
C SER A 110 -6.89 7.68 -10.98
N LYS A 111 -7.18 6.51 -10.44
CA LYS A 111 -7.71 6.37 -9.10
C LYS A 111 -6.92 5.29 -8.38
N LEU A 112 -6.34 5.66 -7.25
CA LEU A 112 -5.72 4.69 -6.35
C LEU A 112 -6.78 4.12 -5.42
N VAL A 113 -6.90 2.80 -5.40
CA VAL A 113 -7.72 2.05 -4.44
C VAL A 113 -6.79 1.25 -3.56
N VAL A 114 -6.90 1.42 -2.26
CA VAL A 114 -6.12 0.69 -1.26
C VAL A 114 -7.05 -0.14 -0.40
N ARG A 115 -6.67 -1.41 -0.21
CA ARG A 115 -7.30 -2.31 0.73
C ARG A 115 -6.25 -2.81 1.72
N LEU A 116 -6.57 -2.71 3.00
CA LEU A 116 -5.76 -3.23 4.09
C LEU A 116 -6.58 -4.30 4.83
N ASP A 117 -6.09 -5.53 4.83
CA ASP A 117 -6.60 -6.59 5.68
C ASP A 117 -5.67 -6.77 6.88
N TYR A 118 -6.23 -6.80 8.07
CA TYR A 118 -5.46 -6.95 9.31
C TYR A 118 -6.16 -7.91 10.28
N PRO A 119 -5.40 -8.66 11.11
CA PRO A 119 -5.98 -9.57 12.07
C PRO A 119 -6.68 -8.80 13.20
N ALA A 120 -7.81 -9.32 13.68
CA ALA A 120 -8.42 -8.84 14.92
C ALA A 120 -7.53 -9.25 16.11
N TYR A 121 -7.21 -8.31 16.99
CA TYR A 121 -6.50 -8.61 18.23
C TYR A 121 -7.41 -9.42 19.17
N GLY A 122 -6.92 -10.59 19.56
CA GLY A 122 -7.35 -11.52 20.58
C GLY A 122 -8.73 -11.38 21.24
N GLY A 123 -9.69 -12.28 20.90
CA GLY A 123 -10.96 -12.47 21.59
C GLY A 123 -12.02 -11.40 21.35
N VAL A 124 -13.18 -11.55 21.99
CA VAL A 124 -14.34 -10.66 21.83
C VAL A 124 -14.04 -9.23 22.31
N ILE A 125 -13.26 -9.07 23.36
CA ILE A 125 -12.89 -7.76 23.94
C ILE A 125 -11.87 -7.05 23.04
N GLY A 126 -10.88 -7.78 22.49
CA GLY A 126 -9.92 -7.24 21.52
C GLY A 126 -10.59 -6.80 20.22
N ALA A 127 -11.56 -7.56 19.72
CA ALA A 127 -12.34 -7.21 18.55
C ALA A 127 -13.18 -5.93 18.75
N LEU A 128 -13.71 -5.73 19.96
CA LEU A 128 -14.47 -4.53 20.31
C LEU A 128 -13.56 -3.29 20.43
N TYR A 129 -12.40 -3.44 21.05
CA TYR A 129 -11.40 -2.37 21.18
C TYR A 129 -10.84 -1.98 19.80
N ASP A 130 -10.54 -2.96 18.95
CA ASP A 130 -10.05 -2.78 17.59
C ASP A 130 -11.09 -2.05 16.71
N ARG A 131 -12.35 -2.41 16.84
CA ARG A 131 -13.44 -1.73 16.12
C ARG A 131 -13.59 -0.26 16.47
N LEU A 132 -13.39 0.12 17.72
CA LEU A 132 -13.73 1.47 18.21
C LEU A 132 -12.53 2.42 18.19
N THR A 133 -11.30 1.93 18.30
CA THR A 133 -10.12 2.78 18.52
C THR A 133 -9.04 2.56 17.45
N ALA A 134 -8.57 1.33 17.28
CA ALA A 134 -7.47 1.03 16.35
C ALA A 134 -7.91 1.18 14.90
N ARG A 135 -9.12 0.73 14.56
CA ARG A 135 -9.67 0.87 13.21
C ARG A 135 -9.80 2.34 12.79
N ARG A 136 -10.29 3.21 13.66
CA ARG A 136 -10.42 4.65 13.37
C ARG A 136 -9.06 5.30 13.16
N ARG A 137 -8.06 4.95 13.97
CA ARG A 137 -6.70 5.47 13.84
C ARG A 137 -6.06 5.04 12.53
N LEU A 138 -6.19 3.76 12.18
CA LEU A 138 -5.66 3.22 10.94
C LEU A 138 -6.40 3.82 9.72
N ASP A 139 -7.71 3.97 9.82
CA ASP A 139 -8.53 4.56 8.76
C ASP A 139 -8.15 6.03 8.51
N THR A 140 -7.99 6.82 9.56
CA THR A 140 -7.51 8.21 9.46
C THR A 140 -6.08 8.26 8.93
N ALA A 141 -5.20 7.38 9.39
CA ALA A 141 -3.82 7.32 8.92
C ALA A 141 -3.75 6.95 7.42
N LEU A 142 -4.63 6.07 6.96
CA LEU A 142 -4.73 5.72 5.55
C LEU A 142 -5.25 6.90 4.71
N GLU A 143 -6.24 7.63 5.18
CA GLU A 143 -6.76 8.83 4.51
C GLU A 143 -5.67 9.91 4.36
N VAL A 144 -4.93 10.19 5.42
CA VAL A 144 -3.78 11.10 5.40
C VAL A 144 -2.71 10.60 4.43
N SER A 145 -2.43 9.30 4.43
CA SER A 145 -1.46 8.66 3.52
C SER A 145 -1.85 8.84 2.05
N LEU A 146 -3.11 8.66 1.72
CA LEU A 146 -3.60 8.86 0.35
C LEU A 146 -3.51 10.32 -0.10
N THR A 147 -3.74 11.27 0.81
CA THR A 147 -3.54 12.69 0.54
C THR A 147 -2.08 13.02 0.27
N HIS A 148 -1.15 12.45 1.05
CA HIS A 148 0.29 12.59 0.81
C HIS A 148 0.70 11.96 -0.53
N PHE A 149 0.20 10.75 -0.83
CA PHE A 149 0.45 10.08 -2.10
C PHE A 149 0.03 10.96 -3.29
N LYS A 150 -1.18 11.51 -3.24
CA LYS A 150 -1.69 12.43 -4.25
C LYS A 150 -0.75 13.61 -4.45
N GLY A 151 -0.35 14.28 -3.37
CA GLY A 151 0.59 15.39 -3.42
C GLY A 151 1.90 15.02 -4.10
N LEU A 152 2.48 13.86 -3.76
CA LEU A 152 3.76 13.43 -4.34
C LEU A 152 3.66 13.10 -5.82
N VAL A 153 2.62 12.38 -6.24
CA VAL A 153 2.49 11.96 -7.64
C VAL A 153 2.12 13.12 -8.54
N GLU A 154 1.24 14.01 -8.11
CA GLU A 154 0.81 15.17 -8.90
C GLU A 154 1.91 16.23 -8.99
N PHE A 155 2.72 16.42 -7.93
CA PHE A 155 3.84 17.37 -7.97
C PHE A 155 4.96 16.92 -8.93
N LYS A 156 5.21 15.62 -9.03
CA LYS A 156 6.19 15.08 -9.99
C LYS A 156 5.77 15.25 -11.44
N ASP A 157 4.46 15.17 -11.73
CA ASP A 157 3.94 15.38 -13.09
C ASP A 157 3.97 16.86 -13.53
N VAL A 158 4.03 17.80 -12.59
CA VAL A 158 4.09 19.26 -12.86
C VAL A 158 5.54 19.78 -13.03
N ALA A 159 6.57 19.00 -12.68
CA ALA A 159 7.97 19.34 -12.92
C ALA A 159 8.44 18.75 -14.26
N PRO A 160 8.20 19.40 -15.40
CA PRO A 160 8.88 19.02 -16.64
C PRO A 160 10.36 19.39 -16.52
N ASP A 161 11.23 18.64 -17.21
CA ASP A 161 12.67 18.86 -17.38
C ASP A 161 13.03 20.22 -18.05
N SER A 162 12.29 21.28 -17.81
CA SER A 162 12.39 22.55 -18.53
C SER A 162 12.94 23.74 -17.75
N VAL A 163 13.63 23.52 -16.63
CA VAL A 163 14.25 24.64 -15.86
C VAL A 163 15.78 24.59 -15.84
N LEU A 164 16.43 23.74 -16.60
CA LEU A 164 17.91 23.71 -16.68
C LEU A 164 18.46 24.02 -18.08
N ALA A 165 17.80 24.86 -18.85
CA ALA A 165 18.30 25.27 -20.17
C ALA A 165 18.50 26.78 -20.34
N ASP A 166 18.67 27.54 -19.25
CA ASP A 166 19.07 28.96 -19.36
C ASP A 166 19.84 29.43 -18.11
N PHE A 167 21.10 28.95 -18.01
CA PHE A 167 22.17 29.66 -17.32
C PHE A 167 23.51 29.25 -17.91
#